data_3c822129384d1281fb5056acddb0a154
#
_entry.id   3c822129384d1281fb5056acddb0a154
#
_cell.length_a   1.000
_cell.length_b   1.000
_cell.length_c   1.000
_cell.angle_alpha   90.00
_cell.angle_beta   90.00
_cell.angle_gamma   90.00
#
_symmetry.space_group_name_H-M   'P 1'
#
loop_
_entity.id
_entity.type
_entity.pdbx_description
1 polymer ?
#
loop_
_entity_poly.entity_id
_entity_poly.type
_entity_poly.pdbx_seq_one_letter_code
_entity_poly.pdbx_strand_id
1 'polypeptide(L)'
;PRTFWVANVMELFERGAYYGLNAVLAIYLSGKVADGGLGFREDMVGLLQGFVYAVTYVLPILGGALADRYGYRRMLLAAFSLLTAGYFISGHVTSYGVIFASLLLMATGSGLFKPIISGTIARSTTEENSGFGFGVYYWMINLGALVAPLVAGWLYRGFSWRWVFIASSLYCFAMLIPTIFIYRDPPKPESTKSLREVIGGAVMVLSDARFMLLIFVYSCFWILYFQNFGSVLWYLRDFIDPAPVNRFFARIGLGGFALGPEHVTVINAGTIV
;
A
#
# COMPACT_ATOMS: atom_id res chain seq x y z
N PRO A 1 -7.83 23.71 -4.36
CA PRO A 1 -7.53 23.98 -2.94
C PRO A 1 -6.17 23.38 -2.53
N ARG A 2 -5.46 24.01 -1.59
CA ARG A 2 -4.16 23.49 -1.11
C ARG A 2 -4.27 22.08 -0.51
N THR A 3 -5.32 21.84 0.26
CA THR A 3 -5.57 20.55 0.89
C THR A 3 -5.74 19.42 -0.12
N PHE A 4 -6.33 19.67 -1.28
CA PHE A 4 -6.45 18.71 -2.38
C PHE A 4 -5.06 18.21 -2.86
N TRP A 5 -4.16 19.14 -3.16
CA TRP A 5 -2.82 18.78 -3.64
C TRP A 5 -1.98 18.08 -2.57
N VAL A 6 -2.09 18.55 -1.32
CA VAL A 6 -1.42 17.89 -0.18
C VAL A 6 -1.92 16.46 -0.01
N ALA A 7 -3.22 16.22 -0.09
CA ALA A 7 -3.80 14.87 0.00
C ALA A 7 -3.29 13.96 -1.13
N ASN A 8 -3.21 14.47 -2.36
CA ASN A 8 -2.68 13.72 -3.51
C ASN A 8 -1.17 13.39 -3.33
N VAL A 9 -0.37 14.31 -2.82
CA VAL A 9 1.04 14.05 -2.50
C VAL A 9 1.16 13.01 -1.38
N MET A 10 0.32 13.10 -0.35
CA MET A 10 0.29 12.08 0.72
C MET A 10 -0.06 10.69 0.18
N GLU A 11 -1.03 10.60 -0.76
CA GLU A 11 -1.36 9.34 -1.43
C GLU A 11 -0.17 8.80 -2.21
N LEU A 12 0.50 9.64 -3.01
CA LEU A 12 1.68 9.23 -3.78
C LEU A 12 2.75 8.59 -2.88
N PHE A 13 3.11 9.24 -1.77
CA PHE A 13 4.16 8.74 -0.88
C PHE A 13 3.74 7.50 -0.11
N GLU A 14 2.50 7.45 0.37
CA GLU A 14 2.00 6.26 1.07
C GLU A 14 1.87 5.08 0.10
N ARG A 15 1.33 5.29 -1.10
CA ARG A 15 1.28 4.25 -2.14
C ARG A 15 2.68 3.82 -2.58
N GLY A 16 3.61 4.76 -2.69
CA GLY A 16 5.02 4.45 -2.95
C GLY A 16 5.60 3.53 -1.88
N ALA A 17 5.39 3.83 -0.60
CA ALA A 17 5.82 2.96 0.50
C ALA A 17 5.18 1.57 0.41
N TYR A 18 3.87 1.51 0.17
CA TYR A 18 3.11 0.27 0.09
C TYR A 18 3.54 -0.61 -1.09
N TYR A 19 3.52 -0.08 -2.31
CA TYR A 19 3.85 -0.86 -3.50
C TYR A 19 5.33 -1.19 -3.61
N GLY A 20 6.21 -0.28 -3.17
CA GLY A 20 7.64 -0.53 -3.11
C GLY A 20 7.99 -1.71 -2.22
N LEU A 21 7.39 -1.78 -1.02
CA LEU A 21 7.60 -2.92 -0.15
C LEU A 21 6.92 -4.19 -0.67
N ASN A 22 5.65 -4.13 -1.09
CA ASN A 22 4.92 -5.32 -1.53
C ASN A 22 5.56 -6.01 -2.74
N ALA A 23 6.19 -5.26 -3.63
CA ALA A 23 6.90 -5.83 -4.78
C ALA A 23 8.05 -6.77 -4.39
N VAL A 24 8.59 -6.64 -3.18
CA VAL A 24 9.75 -7.41 -2.73
C VAL A 24 9.51 -8.18 -1.42
N LEU A 25 8.43 -7.91 -0.71
CA LEU A 25 8.18 -8.45 0.64
C LEU A 25 8.16 -9.98 0.67
N ALA A 26 7.41 -10.62 -0.24
CA ALA A 26 7.32 -12.08 -0.29
C ALA A 26 8.69 -12.73 -0.55
N ILE A 27 9.48 -12.13 -1.46
CA ILE A 27 10.83 -12.61 -1.79
C ILE A 27 11.77 -12.44 -0.59
N TYR A 28 11.71 -11.29 0.10
CA TYR A 28 12.52 -11.03 1.28
C TYR A 28 12.21 -12.00 2.42
N LEU A 29 10.93 -12.20 2.73
CA LEU A 29 10.50 -13.04 3.85
C LEU A 29 10.84 -14.53 3.62
N SER A 30 10.67 -15.04 2.38
CA SER A 30 10.95 -16.45 2.04
C SER A 30 12.34 -16.69 1.49
N GLY A 31 13.10 -15.64 1.14
CA GLY A 31 14.42 -15.73 0.55
C GLY A 31 15.44 -16.38 1.48
N LYS A 32 16.48 -16.98 0.88
CA LYS A 32 17.54 -17.64 1.65
C LYS A 32 18.27 -16.65 2.56
N VAL A 33 18.60 -17.09 3.77
CA VAL A 33 19.33 -16.26 4.74
C VAL A 33 20.72 -15.88 4.21
N ALA A 34 21.35 -16.75 3.44
CA ALA A 34 22.64 -16.49 2.78
C ALA A 34 22.57 -15.29 1.79
N ASP A 35 21.40 -15.04 1.20
CA ASP A 35 21.14 -13.93 0.26
C ASP A 35 20.51 -12.72 0.97
N GLY A 36 20.54 -12.70 2.29
CA GLY A 36 19.97 -11.62 3.12
C GLY A 36 18.46 -11.68 3.33
N GLY A 37 17.79 -12.75 2.86
CA GLY A 37 16.38 -13.02 3.17
C GLY A 37 16.18 -13.59 4.57
N LEU A 38 14.94 -13.87 4.97
CA LEU A 38 14.62 -14.37 6.30
C LEU A 38 14.41 -15.89 6.39
N GLY A 39 14.26 -16.58 5.26
CA GLY A 39 14.12 -18.03 5.19
C GLY A 39 12.78 -18.55 5.74
N PHE A 40 11.73 -17.73 5.82
CA PHE A 40 10.43 -18.19 6.28
C PHE A 40 9.78 -19.10 5.23
N ARG A 41 9.02 -20.07 5.68
CA ARG A 41 8.25 -20.94 4.79
C ARG A 41 7.19 -20.12 4.04
N GLU A 42 6.93 -20.44 2.79
CA GLU A 42 6.00 -19.69 1.93
C GLU A 42 4.56 -19.72 2.44
N ASP A 43 4.14 -20.83 3.09
CA ASP A 43 2.82 -20.90 3.75
C ASP A 43 2.69 -19.89 4.91
N MET A 44 3.76 -19.71 5.71
CA MET A 44 3.79 -18.71 6.77
C MET A 44 3.76 -17.28 6.20
N VAL A 45 4.46 -17.04 5.09
CA VAL A 45 4.45 -15.73 4.41
C VAL A 45 3.07 -15.44 3.83
N GLY A 46 2.45 -16.41 3.17
CA GLY A 46 1.09 -16.28 2.64
C GLY A 46 0.05 -15.99 3.73
N LEU A 47 0.13 -16.68 4.86
CA LEU A 47 -0.73 -16.44 6.01
C LEU A 47 -0.53 -15.02 6.56
N LEU A 48 0.71 -14.58 6.73
CA LEU A 48 1.05 -13.22 7.17
C LEU A 48 0.47 -12.16 6.22
N GLN A 49 0.71 -12.30 4.91
CA GLN A 49 0.17 -11.37 3.91
C GLN A 49 -1.36 -11.37 3.91
N GLY A 50 -2.00 -12.53 4.04
CA GLY A 50 -3.45 -12.63 4.13
C GLY A 50 -4.03 -11.83 5.30
N PHE A 51 -3.44 -11.92 6.49
CA PHE A 51 -3.86 -11.13 7.64
C PHE A 51 -3.59 -9.62 7.46
N VAL A 52 -2.44 -9.26 6.92
CA VAL A 52 -2.08 -7.85 6.62
C VAL A 52 -3.09 -7.25 5.65
N TYR A 53 -3.44 -7.97 4.57
CA TYR A 53 -4.44 -7.50 3.62
C TYR A 53 -5.83 -7.42 4.25
N ALA A 54 -6.23 -8.40 5.04
CA ALA A 54 -7.53 -8.38 5.73
C ALA A 54 -7.67 -7.12 6.60
N VAL A 55 -6.66 -6.79 7.42
CA VAL A 55 -6.67 -5.57 8.25
C VAL A 55 -6.69 -4.32 7.37
N THR A 56 -5.84 -4.25 6.34
CA THR A 56 -5.74 -3.08 5.44
C THR A 56 -7.07 -2.75 4.76
N TYR A 57 -7.86 -3.77 4.40
CA TYR A 57 -9.11 -3.57 3.63
C TYR A 57 -10.38 -3.57 4.47
N VAL A 58 -10.38 -4.19 5.66
CA VAL A 58 -11.53 -4.17 6.57
C VAL A 58 -11.53 -2.91 7.46
N LEU A 59 -10.37 -2.50 7.93
CA LEU A 59 -10.24 -1.36 8.86
C LEU A 59 -10.73 0.00 8.29
N PRO A 60 -10.66 0.31 6.99
CA PRO A 60 -11.21 1.54 6.43
C PRO A 60 -12.70 1.77 6.76
N ILE A 61 -13.49 0.72 6.97
CA ILE A 61 -14.90 0.82 7.37
C ILE A 61 -15.01 1.59 8.70
N LEU A 62 -14.14 1.29 9.66
CA LEU A 62 -14.08 1.97 10.94
C LEU A 62 -13.27 3.28 10.87
N GLY A 63 -12.22 3.29 10.05
CA GLY A 63 -11.31 4.40 9.89
C GLY A 63 -12.01 5.70 9.49
N GLY A 64 -12.99 5.61 8.58
CA GLY A 64 -13.81 6.76 8.16
C GLY A 64 -14.63 7.34 9.32
N ALA A 65 -15.31 6.49 10.07
CA ALA A 65 -16.11 6.93 11.23
C ALA A 65 -15.24 7.55 12.33
N LEU A 66 -14.05 6.98 12.57
CA LEU A 66 -13.08 7.55 13.51
C LEU A 66 -12.58 8.92 13.05
N ALA A 67 -12.31 9.06 11.75
CA ALA A 67 -11.86 10.32 11.17
C ALA A 67 -12.92 11.42 11.24
N ASP A 68 -14.17 11.11 10.96
CA ASP A 68 -15.28 12.04 11.11
C ASP A 68 -15.47 12.50 12.56
N ARG A 69 -15.25 11.60 13.52
CA ARG A 69 -15.38 11.91 14.95
C ARG A 69 -14.19 12.68 15.52
N TYR A 70 -12.95 12.22 15.28
CA TYR A 70 -11.75 12.77 15.92
C TYR A 70 -11.04 13.85 15.09
N GLY A 71 -11.42 14.02 13.83
CA GLY A 71 -10.84 14.94 12.87
C GLY A 71 -9.78 14.27 11.97
N TYR A 72 -9.77 14.63 10.73
CA TYR A 72 -8.94 14.04 9.68
C TYR A 72 -7.45 14.20 9.95
N ARG A 73 -7.04 15.42 10.35
CA ARG A 73 -5.64 15.72 10.65
C ARG A 73 -5.07 14.86 11.77
N ARG A 74 -5.82 14.69 12.87
CA ARG A 74 -5.37 13.85 14.01
C ARG A 74 -5.23 12.39 13.59
N MET A 75 -6.18 11.91 12.82
CA MET A 75 -6.17 10.54 12.33
C MET A 75 -5.06 10.31 11.29
N LEU A 76 -4.73 11.31 10.44
CA LEU A 76 -3.56 11.25 9.54
C LEU A 76 -2.24 11.20 10.31
N LEU A 77 -2.09 11.98 11.39
CA LEU A 77 -0.91 11.90 12.25
C LEU A 77 -0.76 10.51 12.86
N ALA A 78 -1.85 9.93 13.38
CA ALA A 78 -1.83 8.56 13.90
C ALA A 78 -1.48 7.55 12.79
N ALA A 79 -2.11 7.65 11.62
CA ALA A 79 -1.88 6.76 10.48
C ALA A 79 -0.42 6.79 10.02
N PHE A 80 0.15 7.97 9.76
CA PHE A 80 1.54 8.09 9.33
C PHE A 80 2.54 7.69 10.43
N SER A 81 2.23 7.91 11.71
CA SER A 81 3.08 7.42 12.80
C SER A 81 3.09 5.89 12.86
N LEU A 82 1.93 5.25 12.72
CA LEU A 82 1.83 3.78 12.67
C LEU A 82 2.53 3.19 11.45
N LEU A 83 2.35 3.79 10.27
CA LEU A 83 3.03 3.41 9.04
C LEU A 83 4.55 3.51 9.19
N THR A 84 5.04 4.67 9.66
CA THR A 84 6.47 4.91 9.88
C THR A 84 7.07 3.87 10.82
N ALA A 85 6.45 3.66 11.98
CA ALA A 85 6.91 2.69 12.98
C ALA A 85 6.84 1.25 12.43
N GLY A 86 5.74 0.87 11.78
CA GLY A 86 5.56 -0.47 11.20
C GLY A 86 6.63 -0.79 10.17
N TYR A 87 6.88 0.09 9.20
CA TYR A 87 7.94 -0.08 8.22
C TYR A 87 9.33 -0.11 8.88
N PHE A 88 9.61 0.81 9.78
CA PHE A 88 10.92 0.89 10.44
C PHE A 88 11.22 -0.39 11.23
N ILE A 89 10.31 -0.84 12.09
CA ILE A 89 10.49 -2.05 12.90
C ILE A 89 10.68 -3.26 11.98
N SER A 90 9.83 -3.45 10.95
CA SER A 90 9.94 -4.59 10.02
C SER A 90 11.31 -4.70 9.35
N GLY A 91 11.99 -3.59 9.07
CA GLY A 91 13.33 -3.57 8.47
C GLY A 91 14.48 -3.83 9.45
N HIS A 92 14.20 -3.90 10.77
CA HIS A 92 15.24 -4.00 11.80
C HIS A 92 15.14 -5.28 12.63
N VAL A 93 14.17 -6.14 12.35
CA VAL A 93 13.93 -7.39 13.09
C VAL A 93 13.87 -8.57 12.15
N THR A 94 14.16 -9.75 12.68
CA THR A 94 14.18 -11.02 11.93
C THR A 94 13.20 -12.05 12.48
N SER A 95 12.62 -11.79 13.66
CA SER A 95 11.65 -12.69 14.29
C SER A 95 10.31 -12.62 13.57
N TYR A 96 9.76 -13.76 13.17
CA TYR A 96 8.45 -13.84 12.49
C TYR A 96 7.33 -13.13 13.26
N GLY A 97 7.21 -13.37 14.57
CA GLY A 97 6.16 -12.76 15.38
C GLY A 97 6.26 -11.23 15.46
N VAL A 98 7.49 -10.69 15.55
CA VAL A 98 7.71 -9.24 15.59
C VAL A 98 7.46 -8.61 14.21
N ILE A 99 7.87 -9.27 13.12
CA ILE A 99 7.57 -8.84 11.75
C ILE A 99 6.05 -8.85 11.53
N PHE A 100 5.38 -9.94 11.92
CA PHE A 100 3.92 -10.03 11.80
C PHE A 100 3.23 -8.87 12.53
N ALA A 101 3.60 -8.61 13.78
CA ALA A 101 3.04 -7.50 14.57
C ALA A 101 3.34 -6.13 13.94
N SER A 102 4.56 -5.91 13.44
CA SER A 102 4.95 -4.64 12.82
C SER A 102 4.25 -4.41 11.47
N LEU A 103 4.03 -5.45 10.67
CA LEU A 103 3.25 -5.36 9.44
C LEU A 103 1.75 -5.17 9.72
N LEU A 104 1.19 -5.73 10.81
CA LEU A 104 -0.16 -5.41 11.24
C LEU A 104 -0.28 -3.94 11.72
N LEU A 105 0.76 -3.41 12.36
CA LEU A 105 0.82 -2.00 12.75
C LEU A 105 0.77 -1.11 11.49
N MET A 106 1.57 -1.45 10.47
CA MET A 106 1.56 -0.80 9.15
C MET A 106 0.18 -0.89 8.49
N ALA A 107 -0.43 -2.08 8.46
CA ALA A 107 -1.75 -2.31 7.88
C ALA A 107 -2.83 -1.47 8.60
N THR A 108 -2.73 -1.32 9.91
CA THR A 108 -3.61 -0.44 10.70
C THR A 108 -3.46 1.01 10.26
N GLY A 109 -2.22 1.49 10.12
CA GLY A 109 -1.95 2.84 9.59
C GLY A 109 -2.54 3.07 8.21
N SER A 110 -2.34 2.13 7.28
CA SER A 110 -2.89 2.21 5.91
C SER A 110 -4.43 2.18 5.89
N GLY A 111 -5.03 1.32 6.72
CA GLY A 111 -6.49 1.23 6.86
C GLY A 111 -7.14 2.50 7.42
N LEU A 112 -6.46 3.21 8.32
CA LEU A 112 -6.90 4.53 8.80
C LEU A 112 -6.70 5.63 7.75
N PHE A 113 -5.60 5.59 7.00
CA PHE A 113 -5.23 6.58 6.01
C PHE A 113 -6.21 6.66 4.83
N LYS A 114 -6.56 5.52 4.24
CA LYS A 114 -7.36 5.40 3.01
C LYS A 114 -8.66 6.23 3.02
N PRO A 115 -9.58 6.06 3.98
CA PRO A 115 -10.85 6.78 3.97
C PRO A 115 -10.67 8.29 4.17
N ILE A 116 -9.60 8.71 4.83
CA ILE A 116 -9.32 10.13 5.09
C ILE A 116 -8.93 10.83 3.79
N ILE A 117 -8.02 10.24 3.01
CA ILE A 117 -7.58 10.86 1.76
C ILE A 117 -8.70 10.86 0.74
N SER A 118 -9.38 9.74 0.51
CA SER A 118 -10.51 9.70 -0.42
C SER A 118 -11.63 10.66 -0.01
N GLY A 119 -11.94 10.76 1.28
CA GLY A 119 -12.89 11.72 1.83
C GLY A 119 -12.43 13.18 1.67
N THR A 120 -11.12 13.44 1.80
CA THR A 120 -10.54 14.78 1.55
C THR A 120 -10.66 15.15 0.08
N ILE A 121 -10.37 14.26 -0.85
CA ILE A 121 -10.54 14.48 -2.30
C ILE A 121 -12.00 14.77 -2.61
N ALA A 122 -12.94 13.93 -2.14
CA ALA A 122 -14.37 14.12 -2.35
C ALA A 122 -14.87 15.47 -1.85
N ARG A 123 -14.43 15.92 -0.65
CA ARG A 123 -14.83 17.21 -0.07
C ARG A 123 -14.07 18.41 -0.64
N SER A 124 -13.01 18.18 -1.39
CA SER A 124 -12.22 19.23 -2.05
C SER A 124 -12.63 19.47 -3.50
N THR A 125 -13.55 18.68 -4.02
CA THR A 125 -14.07 18.73 -5.40
C THR A 125 -15.56 19.07 -5.41
N THR A 126 -16.04 19.60 -6.52
CA THR A 126 -17.47 19.85 -6.82
C THR A 126 -17.98 18.76 -7.77
N GLU A 127 -19.29 18.67 -7.99
CA GLU A 127 -19.87 17.74 -8.97
C GLU A 127 -19.27 17.91 -10.36
N GLU A 128 -18.96 19.15 -10.76
CA GLU A 128 -18.41 19.47 -12.08
C GLU A 128 -16.97 19.01 -12.26
N ASN A 129 -16.14 18.99 -11.18
CA ASN A 129 -14.71 18.68 -11.26
C ASN A 129 -14.31 17.41 -10.51
N SER A 130 -15.27 16.67 -9.94
CA SER A 130 -14.99 15.45 -9.20
C SER A 130 -14.31 14.39 -10.05
N GLY A 131 -14.71 14.24 -11.31
CA GLY A 131 -14.08 13.31 -12.27
C GLY A 131 -12.59 13.61 -12.45
N PHE A 132 -12.22 14.87 -12.65
CA PHE A 132 -10.83 15.30 -12.73
C PHE A 132 -10.09 15.06 -11.40
N GLY A 133 -10.74 15.42 -10.27
CA GLY A 133 -10.14 15.26 -8.95
C GLY A 133 -9.80 13.82 -8.62
N PHE A 134 -10.72 12.89 -8.87
CA PHE A 134 -10.46 11.45 -8.69
C PHE A 134 -9.52 10.90 -9.76
N GLY A 135 -9.52 11.45 -10.98
CA GLY A 135 -8.55 11.12 -12.01
C GLY A 135 -7.12 11.39 -11.56
N VAL A 136 -6.84 12.59 -11.01
CA VAL A 136 -5.53 12.93 -10.43
C VAL A 136 -5.19 12.01 -9.25
N TYR A 137 -6.15 11.72 -8.38
CA TYR A 137 -5.97 10.81 -7.24
C TYR A 137 -5.54 9.41 -7.70
N TYR A 138 -6.22 8.82 -8.68
CA TYR A 138 -5.85 7.51 -9.23
C TYR A 138 -4.52 7.54 -9.99
N TRP A 139 -4.22 8.65 -10.68
CA TRP A 139 -2.92 8.80 -11.33
C TRP A 139 -1.77 8.82 -10.33
N MET A 140 -1.92 9.50 -9.18
CA MET A 140 -0.93 9.49 -8.10
C MET A 140 -0.71 8.09 -7.50
N ILE A 141 -1.77 7.29 -7.35
CA ILE A 141 -1.67 5.89 -6.93
C ILE A 141 -0.82 5.09 -7.91
N ASN A 142 -1.11 5.21 -9.22
CA ASN A 142 -0.40 4.45 -10.25
C ASN A 142 1.04 4.94 -10.42
N LEU A 143 1.30 6.23 -10.29
CA LEU A 143 2.65 6.78 -10.30
C LEU A 143 3.49 6.20 -9.14
N GLY A 144 2.92 6.11 -7.95
CA GLY A 144 3.56 5.43 -6.80
C GLY A 144 3.83 3.95 -7.09
N ALA A 145 2.85 3.24 -7.66
CA ALA A 145 2.97 1.83 -8.02
C ALA A 145 3.96 1.58 -9.16
N LEU A 146 4.19 2.55 -10.04
CA LEU A 146 5.18 2.48 -11.12
C LEU A 146 6.60 2.70 -10.60
N VAL A 147 6.82 3.79 -9.86
CA VAL A 147 8.17 4.25 -9.49
C VAL A 147 8.73 3.46 -8.32
N ALA A 148 7.92 3.18 -7.30
CA ALA A 148 8.43 2.65 -6.05
C ALA A 148 9.00 1.23 -6.13
N PRO A 149 8.44 0.26 -6.89
CA PRO A 149 9.08 -1.04 -7.06
C PRO A 149 10.44 -0.96 -7.78
N LEU A 150 10.61 -0.03 -8.71
CA LEU A 150 11.90 0.21 -9.39
C LEU A 150 12.94 0.71 -8.38
N VAL A 151 12.56 1.66 -7.53
CA VAL A 151 13.42 2.15 -6.45
C VAL A 151 13.71 1.04 -5.43
N ALA A 152 12.72 0.25 -5.05
CA ALA A 152 12.90 -0.88 -4.15
C ALA A 152 13.88 -1.92 -4.71
N GLY A 153 13.73 -2.27 -6.00
CA GLY A 153 14.65 -3.16 -6.71
C GLY A 153 16.09 -2.65 -6.71
N TRP A 154 16.27 -1.36 -6.96
CA TRP A 154 17.60 -0.70 -6.91
C TRP A 154 18.18 -0.70 -5.49
N LEU A 155 17.36 -0.40 -4.47
CA LEU A 155 17.81 -0.32 -3.08
C LEU A 155 18.27 -1.68 -2.54
N TYR A 156 17.51 -2.75 -2.72
CA TYR A 156 17.89 -4.03 -2.15
C TYR A 156 19.07 -4.66 -2.88
N ARG A 157 19.21 -4.47 -4.20
CA ARG A 157 20.34 -4.98 -4.98
C ARG A 157 21.60 -4.18 -4.78
N GLY A 158 21.50 -2.85 -4.70
CA GLY A 158 22.65 -1.97 -4.52
C GLY A 158 23.18 -1.91 -3.09
N PHE A 159 22.31 -2.13 -2.12
CA PHE A 159 22.63 -1.99 -0.70
C PHE A 159 22.19 -3.19 0.13
N SER A 160 20.91 -3.25 0.53
CA SER A 160 20.31 -4.38 1.26
C SER A 160 18.79 -4.22 1.34
N TRP A 161 18.10 -5.31 1.71
CA TRP A 161 16.65 -5.32 1.97
C TRP A 161 16.22 -4.25 2.99
N ARG A 162 17.03 -4.00 4.00
CA ARG A 162 16.78 -3.01 5.05
C ARG A 162 16.48 -1.62 4.49
N TRP A 163 17.16 -1.23 3.41
CA TRP A 163 16.98 0.09 2.79
C TRP A 163 15.61 0.28 2.15
N VAL A 164 14.95 -0.78 1.71
CA VAL A 164 13.57 -0.70 1.20
C VAL A 164 12.62 -0.31 2.34
N PHE A 165 12.78 -0.93 3.50
CA PHE A 165 11.97 -0.61 4.69
C PHE A 165 12.27 0.80 5.22
N ILE A 166 13.52 1.20 5.24
CA ILE A 166 13.92 2.56 5.64
C ILE A 166 13.32 3.59 4.69
N ALA A 167 13.38 3.38 3.37
CA ALA A 167 12.79 4.29 2.39
C ALA A 167 11.28 4.39 2.57
N SER A 168 10.58 3.26 2.73
CA SER A 168 9.13 3.23 2.99
C SER A 168 8.77 3.98 4.29
N SER A 169 9.56 3.77 5.35
CA SER A 169 9.40 4.50 6.61
C SER A 169 9.61 6.00 6.43
N LEU A 170 10.66 6.40 5.71
CA LEU A 170 10.96 7.82 5.43
C LEU A 170 9.88 8.48 4.59
N TYR A 171 9.30 7.78 3.61
CA TYR A 171 8.18 8.31 2.83
C TYR A 171 6.99 8.65 3.73
N CYS A 172 6.62 7.74 4.64
CA CYS A 172 5.53 7.99 5.58
C CYS A 172 5.89 9.05 6.63
N PHE A 173 7.12 9.03 7.15
CA PHE A 173 7.61 10.03 8.10
C PHE A 173 7.59 11.44 7.51
N ALA A 174 8.06 11.61 6.28
CA ALA A 174 8.05 12.89 5.60
C ALA A 174 6.65 13.49 5.48
N MET A 175 5.60 12.65 5.39
CA MET A 175 4.21 13.10 5.31
C MET A 175 3.64 13.62 6.65
N LEU A 176 4.32 13.38 7.78
CA LEU A 176 3.98 14.04 9.03
C LEU A 176 4.18 15.57 8.93
N ILE A 177 5.18 16.02 8.18
CA ILE A 177 5.49 17.46 8.01
C ILE A 177 4.29 18.20 7.38
N PRO A 178 3.82 17.87 6.16
CA PRO A 178 2.66 18.54 5.58
C PRO A 178 1.37 18.29 6.38
N THR A 179 1.24 17.17 7.10
CA THR A 179 0.10 16.92 7.99
C THR A 179 0.08 17.92 9.15
N ILE A 180 1.24 18.25 9.73
CA ILE A 180 1.34 19.18 10.85
C ILE A 180 1.19 20.63 10.40
N PHE A 181 1.82 21.02 9.29
CA PHE A 181 1.96 22.43 8.94
C PHE A 181 1.00 22.92 7.86
N ILE A 182 0.55 22.04 6.97
CA ILE A 182 -0.19 22.46 5.76
C ILE A 182 -1.61 21.91 5.73
N TYR A 183 -1.80 20.64 6.13
CA TYR A 183 -3.10 19.98 6.03
C TYR A 183 -4.11 20.63 6.98
N ARG A 184 -5.29 20.94 6.43
CA ARG A 184 -6.42 21.47 7.19
C ARG A 184 -7.60 20.51 7.03
N ASP A 185 -8.29 20.27 8.14
CA ASP A 185 -9.50 19.45 8.12
C ASP A 185 -10.54 20.05 7.17
N PRO A 186 -11.12 19.24 6.28
CA PRO A 186 -12.27 19.68 5.51
C PRO A 186 -13.46 19.95 6.47
N PRO A 187 -14.49 20.70 6.02
CA PRO A 187 -15.69 20.94 6.81
C PRO A 187 -16.26 19.62 7.34
N LYS A 188 -16.60 19.59 8.62
CA LYS A 188 -17.22 18.39 9.23
C LYS A 188 -18.59 18.14 8.59
N PRO A 189 -19.00 16.87 8.42
CA PRO A 189 -20.36 16.56 8.01
C PRO A 189 -21.34 17.05 9.08
N GLU A 190 -22.54 17.44 8.65
CA GLU A 190 -23.60 17.94 9.53
C GLU A 190 -24.03 16.93 10.60
N SER A 191 -23.90 15.64 10.31
CA SER A 191 -24.11 14.57 11.28
C SER A 191 -22.95 13.56 11.25
N THR A 192 -22.40 13.26 12.41
CA THR A 192 -21.43 12.16 12.56
C THR A 192 -22.17 10.90 12.98
N LYS A 193 -22.13 9.86 12.15
CA LYS A 193 -22.69 8.55 12.50
C LYS A 193 -21.93 7.98 13.69
N SER A 194 -22.65 7.42 14.66
CA SER A 194 -22.04 6.66 15.75
C SER A 194 -21.43 5.37 15.21
N LEU A 195 -20.43 4.82 15.91
CA LEU A 195 -19.83 3.52 15.54
C LEU A 195 -20.88 2.40 15.43
N ARG A 196 -21.92 2.45 16.29
CA ARG A 196 -23.04 1.49 16.26
C ARG A 196 -23.85 1.61 14.97
N GLU A 197 -24.11 2.84 14.49
CA GLU A 197 -24.81 3.08 13.22
C GLU A 197 -23.97 2.65 12.02
N VAL A 198 -22.65 2.87 12.05
CA VAL A 198 -21.73 2.40 11.00
C VAL A 198 -21.71 0.87 10.93
N ILE A 199 -21.59 0.20 12.08
CA ILE A 199 -21.63 -1.27 12.16
C ILE A 199 -23.00 -1.80 11.74
N GLY A 200 -24.09 -1.16 12.20
CA GLY A 200 -25.46 -1.52 11.81
C GLY A 200 -25.68 -1.40 10.30
N GLY A 201 -25.16 -0.33 9.68
CA GLY A 201 -25.18 -0.13 8.24
C GLY A 201 -24.38 -1.22 7.49
N ALA A 202 -23.20 -1.58 7.99
CA ALA A 202 -22.40 -2.66 7.42
C ALA A 202 -23.12 -4.01 7.50
N VAL A 203 -23.73 -4.34 8.64
CA VAL A 203 -24.53 -5.58 8.81
C VAL A 203 -25.71 -5.61 7.85
N MET A 204 -26.42 -4.48 7.68
CA MET A 204 -27.53 -4.37 6.73
C MET A 204 -27.07 -4.67 5.29
N VAL A 205 -25.95 -4.10 4.86
CA VAL A 205 -25.38 -4.34 3.53
C VAL A 205 -24.95 -5.80 3.36
N LEU A 206 -24.34 -6.41 4.39
CA LEU A 206 -23.97 -7.83 4.38
C LEU A 206 -25.17 -8.79 4.36
N SER A 207 -26.37 -8.31 4.69
CA SER A 207 -27.61 -9.10 4.62
C SER A 207 -28.26 -9.10 3.23
N ASP A 208 -27.79 -8.24 2.29
CA ASP A 208 -28.28 -8.23 0.91
C ASP A 208 -27.55 -9.31 0.08
N ALA A 209 -28.26 -10.40 -0.25
CA ALA A 209 -27.69 -11.51 -0.99
C ALA A 209 -27.18 -11.14 -2.40
N ARG A 210 -27.81 -10.17 -3.08
CA ARG A 210 -27.38 -9.73 -4.42
C ARG A 210 -26.07 -8.96 -4.32
N PHE A 211 -25.97 -8.09 -3.33
CA PHE A 211 -24.74 -7.33 -3.06
C PHE A 211 -23.62 -8.26 -2.62
N MET A 212 -23.91 -9.27 -1.77
CA MET A 212 -22.93 -10.27 -1.36
C MET A 212 -22.44 -11.15 -2.53
N LEU A 213 -23.30 -11.50 -3.46
CA LEU A 213 -22.88 -12.21 -4.68
C LEU A 213 -21.94 -11.36 -5.53
N LEU A 214 -22.26 -10.06 -5.69
CA LEU A 214 -21.37 -9.12 -6.41
C LEU A 214 -20.00 -9.02 -5.71
N ILE A 215 -19.99 -8.85 -4.38
CA ILE A 215 -18.73 -8.81 -3.60
C ILE A 215 -17.95 -10.11 -3.79
N PHE A 216 -18.61 -11.26 -3.74
CA PHE A 216 -17.94 -12.55 -3.89
C PHE A 216 -17.27 -12.69 -5.26
N VAL A 217 -18.00 -12.41 -6.35
CA VAL A 217 -17.42 -12.45 -7.71
C VAL A 217 -16.26 -11.47 -7.87
N TYR A 218 -16.41 -10.24 -7.34
CA TYR A 218 -15.37 -9.24 -7.38
C TYR A 218 -14.15 -9.62 -6.53
N SER A 219 -14.38 -10.26 -5.40
CA SER A 219 -13.30 -10.77 -4.53
C SER A 219 -12.49 -11.88 -5.21
N CYS A 220 -13.09 -12.74 -6.01
CA CYS A 220 -12.36 -13.73 -6.80
C CYS A 220 -11.35 -13.09 -7.76
N PHE A 221 -11.73 -12.00 -8.43
CA PHE A 221 -10.81 -11.23 -9.26
C PHE A 221 -9.64 -10.67 -8.44
N TRP A 222 -9.91 -10.07 -7.28
CA TRP A 222 -8.88 -9.49 -6.43
C TRP A 222 -7.94 -10.54 -5.82
N ILE A 223 -8.46 -11.73 -5.47
CA ILE A 223 -7.63 -12.85 -5.01
C ILE A 223 -6.60 -13.20 -6.09
N LEU A 224 -7.01 -13.30 -7.36
CA LEU A 224 -6.09 -13.57 -8.46
C LEU A 224 -5.11 -12.41 -8.69
N TYR A 225 -5.60 -11.17 -8.65
CA TYR A 225 -4.75 -9.99 -8.82
C TYR A 225 -3.64 -9.89 -7.76
N PHE A 226 -3.97 -10.16 -6.49
CA PHE A 226 -2.99 -10.07 -5.40
C PHE A 226 -1.93 -11.17 -5.42
N GLN A 227 -2.11 -12.23 -6.22
CA GLN A 227 -1.05 -13.21 -6.46
C GLN A 227 0.22 -12.59 -7.08
N ASN A 228 0.09 -11.43 -7.74
CA ASN A 228 1.26 -10.67 -8.24
C ASN A 228 2.27 -10.29 -7.15
N PHE A 229 1.84 -10.20 -5.89
CA PHE A 229 2.68 -9.85 -4.75
C PHE A 229 3.06 -11.05 -3.88
N GLY A 230 2.75 -12.25 -4.32
CA GLY A 230 3.01 -13.51 -3.62
C GLY A 230 3.47 -14.60 -4.59
N SER A 231 2.59 -15.53 -4.92
CA SER A 231 2.91 -16.72 -5.70
C SER A 231 3.50 -16.45 -7.09
N VAL A 232 3.09 -15.38 -7.76
CA VAL A 232 3.69 -14.99 -9.06
C VAL A 232 5.16 -14.57 -8.88
N LEU A 233 5.49 -13.83 -7.80
CA LEU A 233 6.89 -13.47 -7.53
C LEU A 233 7.75 -14.69 -7.26
N TRP A 234 7.23 -15.67 -6.50
CA TRP A 234 7.93 -16.93 -6.25
C TRP A 234 8.12 -17.73 -7.53
N TYR A 235 7.07 -17.87 -8.36
CA TYR A 235 7.17 -18.54 -9.65
C TYR A 235 8.22 -17.90 -10.56
N LEU A 236 8.24 -16.57 -10.64
CA LEU A 236 9.23 -15.85 -11.44
C LEU A 236 10.66 -16.04 -10.90
N ARG A 237 10.83 -16.03 -9.57
CA ARG A 237 12.12 -16.25 -8.92
C ARG A 237 12.67 -17.67 -9.19
N ASP A 238 11.80 -18.69 -9.09
CA ASP A 238 12.23 -20.08 -9.01
C ASP A 238 12.24 -20.78 -10.37
N PHE A 239 11.42 -20.34 -11.33
CA PHE A 239 11.19 -21.05 -12.60
C PHE A 239 11.50 -20.23 -13.86
N ILE A 240 11.67 -18.91 -13.74
CA ILE A 240 11.92 -18.07 -14.92
C ILE A 240 13.37 -17.59 -14.95
N ASP A 241 14.08 -17.90 -16.06
CA ASP A 241 15.41 -17.36 -16.31
C ASP A 241 15.33 -15.95 -16.90
N PRO A 242 15.75 -14.90 -16.19
CA PRO A 242 15.73 -13.53 -16.69
C PRO A 242 16.87 -13.22 -17.68
N ALA A 243 17.85 -14.12 -17.85
CA ALA A 243 19.06 -13.86 -18.63
C ALA A 243 18.80 -13.48 -20.09
N PRO A 244 17.82 -14.08 -20.83
CA PRO A 244 17.53 -13.65 -22.21
C PRO A 244 17.11 -12.18 -22.29
N VAL A 245 16.24 -11.75 -21.37
CA VAL A 245 15.73 -10.37 -21.33
C VAL A 245 16.82 -9.40 -20.90
N ASN A 246 17.62 -9.76 -19.90
CA ASN A 246 18.74 -8.95 -19.44
C ASN A 246 19.83 -8.79 -20.54
N ARG A 247 20.08 -9.83 -21.35
CA ARG A 247 20.96 -9.73 -22.52
C ARG A 247 20.40 -8.77 -23.59
N PHE A 248 19.09 -8.77 -23.80
CA PHE A 248 18.45 -7.83 -24.71
C PHE A 248 18.65 -6.38 -24.22
N PHE A 249 18.38 -6.10 -22.94
CA PHE A 249 18.61 -4.77 -22.35
C PHE A 249 20.08 -4.32 -22.45
N ALA A 250 21.02 -5.24 -22.21
CA ALA A 250 22.43 -4.94 -22.38
C ALA A 250 22.80 -4.54 -23.82
N ARG A 251 22.22 -5.20 -24.83
CA ARG A 251 22.45 -4.89 -26.25
C ARG A 251 21.94 -3.50 -26.66
N ILE A 252 20.89 -3.00 -26.04
CA ILE A 252 20.32 -1.66 -26.33
C ILE A 252 20.89 -0.57 -25.43
N GLY A 253 22.01 -0.83 -24.75
CA GLY A 253 22.70 0.15 -23.90
C GLY A 253 22.16 0.27 -22.46
N LEU A 254 21.20 -0.56 -22.06
CA LEU A 254 20.61 -0.59 -20.71
C LEU A 254 21.22 -1.72 -19.85
N GLY A 255 22.49 -2.02 -20.02
CA GLY A 255 23.18 -3.14 -19.34
C GLY A 255 23.27 -3.01 -17.81
N GLY A 256 23.04 -1.81 -17.25
CA GLY A 256 22.92 -1.61 -15.81
C GLY A 256 21.56 -2.00 -15.22
N PHE A 257 20.55 -2.27 -16.07
CA PHE A 257 19.22 -2.71 -15.63
C PHE A 257 19.14 -4.23 -15.64
N ALA A 258 18.91 -4.82 -14.48
CA ALA A 258 18.66 -6.24 -14.33
C ALA A 258 17.17 -6.49 -13.98
N LEU A 259 16.44 -7.12 -14.90
CA LEU A 259 15.05 -7.49 -14.67
C LEU A 259 14.98 -8.56 -13.56
N GLY A 260 14.13 -8.33 -12.58
CA GLY A 260 13.79 -9.28 -11.54
C GLY A 260 12.27 -9.41 -11.37
N PRO A 261 11.82 -10.35 -10.53
CA PRO A 261 10.40 -10.61 -10.30
C PRO A 261 9.62 -9.35 -9.90
N GLU A 262 10.21 -8.49 -9.09
CA GLU A 262 9.61 -7.26 -8.60
C GLU A 262 9.22 -6.25 -9.70
N HIS A 263 9.91 -6.29 -10.83
CA HIS A 263 9.61 -5.41 -11.96
C HIS A 263 8.33 -5.78 -12.70
N VAL A 264 7.85 -7.01 -12.57
CA VAL A 264 6.59 -7.43 -13.20
C VAL A 264 5.39 -6.70 -12.59
N THR A 265 5.46 -6.35 -11.32
CA THR A 265 4.40 -5.58 -10.63
C THR A 265 4.23 -4.17 -11.22
N VAL A 266 5.26 -3.65 -11.90
CA VAL A 266 5.27 -2.31 -12.51
C VAL A 266 4.48 -2.26 -13.82
N ILE A 267 4.35 -3.39 -14.53
CA ILE A 267 3.76 -3.43 -15.89
C ILE A 267 2.34 -2.88 -15.87
N ASN A 268 1.51 -3.31 -14.92
CA ASN A 268 0.13 -2.84 -14.83
C ASN A 268 0.05 -1.32 -14.57
N ALA A 269 0.83 -0.81 -13.62
CA ALA A 269 0.85 0.61 -13.33
C ALA A 269 1.39 1.43 -14.50
N GLY A 270 2.40 0.93 -15.21
CA GLY A 270 2.99 1.58 -16.37
C GLY A 270 2.07 1.68 -17.59
N THR A 271 1.02 0.87 -17.67
CA THR A 271 0.01 0.99 -18.75
C THR A 271 -1.06 2.05 -18.45
N ILE A 272 -1.12 2.57 -17.23
CA ILE A 272 -2.12 3.55 -16.79
C ILE A 272 -1.52 4.97 -16.73
N VAL A 273 -0.23 5.09 -16.43
CA VAL A 273 0.50 6.36 -16.33
C VAL A 273 0.89 6.90 -17.70
#